data_68405fa93aa3ee1dd40a5ec2dde45a14
#
_entry.id   68405fa93aa3ee1dd40a5ec2dde45a14
#
_cell.length_a   1.000
_cell.length_b   1.000
_cell.length_c   1.000
_cell.angle_alpha   90.00
_cell.angle_beta   90.00
_cell.angle_gamma   90.00
#
_symmetry.space_group_name_H-M   'P 1'
#
loop_
_entity.id
_entity.type
_entity.pdbx_description
1 polymer ?
#
loop_
_entity_poly.entity_id
_entity_poly.type
_entity_poly.pdbx_seq_one_letter_code
_entity_poly.pdbx_strand_id
1 'polypeptide(L)'
;MTATAEKDGSKPSADKVKEINALSKEYLEKIDIARVDRDYHKVVTLCCDCLEKQEDVLADTNLLKLRVFSITSEVLSFLRNFSEASVYARRMVEGYTKLCHPNNALLGMATMRAGVTHWHGGQIEAGHKFICKAYGILMVTHGPNHAITKDLESMRTQTELELKMFKDDEKKYQSMRDAALEITV
;
A
#
# COMPACT_ATOMS: atom_id res chain seq x y z
N MET A 1 4.95 -33.66 17.13
CA MET A 1 3.49 -33.52 17.19
C MET A 1 3.18 -32.06 17.44
N THR A 2 3.04 -31.27 16.38
CA THR A 2 2.72 -29.84 16.43
C THR A 2 1.23 -29.71 16.21
N ALA A 3 0.50 -29.34 17.27
CA ALA A 3 -0.92 -29.07 17.21
C ALA A 3 -1.15 -27.75 16.46
N THR A 4 -1.62 -27.82 15.22
CA THR A 4 -2.24 -26.72 14.51
C THR A 4 -3.57 -26.42 15.17
N ALA A 5 -3.65 -25.33 15.91
CA ALA A 5 -4.92 -24.83 16.41
C ALA A 5 -5.77 -24.39 15.20
N GLU A 6 -6.85 -25.14 14.94
CA GLU A 6 -7.91 -24.72 14.03
C GLU A 6 -8.50 -23.41 14.56
N LYS A 7 -8.32 -22.31 13.79
CA LYS A 7 -9.02 -21.04 14.06
C LYS A 7 -10.51 -21.29 13.83
N ASP A 8 -11.27 -21.34 14.91
CA ASP A 8 -12.73 -21.38 14.88
C ASP A 8 -13.23 -20.13 14.13
N GLY A 9 -13.87 -20.36 12.98
CA GLY A 9 -14.34 -19.32 12.06
C GLY A 9 -15.62 -18.60 12.52
N SER A 10 -15.86 -18.49 13.83
CA SER A 10 -17.00 -17.74 14.36
C SER A 10 -16.80 -16.25 14.15
N LYS A 11 -17.80 -15.58 13.54
CA LYS A 11 -17.81 -14.11 13.38
C LYS A 11 -17.69 -13.45 14.75
N PRO A 12 -16.84 -12.40 14.89
CA PRO A 12 -16.69 -11.68 16.15
C PRO A 12 -18.05 -11.10 16.61
N SER A 13 -18.30 -11.13 17.92
CA SER A 13 -19.54 -10.59 18.48
C SER A 13 -19.66 -9.09 18.22
N ALA A 14 -20.89 -8.58 18.10
CA ALA A 14 -21.14 -7.16 17.88
C ALA A 14 -20.54 -6.27 19.01
N ASP A 15 -20.51 -6.79 20.24
CA ASP A 15 -19.93 -6.04 21.38
C ASP A 15 -18.41 -5.98 21.28
N LYS A 16 -17.74 -7.06 20.86
CA LYS A 16 -16.31 -7.07 20.61
C LYS A 16 -15.92 -6.13 19.48
N VAL A 17 -16.72 -6.05 18.40
CA VAL A 17 -16.52 -5.07 17.32
C VAL A 17 -16.65 -3.64 17.82
N LYS A 18 -17.63 -3.33 18.69
CA LYS A 18 -17.78 -2.00 19.30
C LYS A 18 -16.59 -1.65 20.19
N GLU A 19 -16.15 -2.58 21.03
CA GLU A 19 -14.98 -2.41 21.90
C GLU A 19 -13.73 -2.10 21.09
N ILE A 20 -13.42 -2.89 20.06
CA ILE A 20 -12.24 -2.67 19.23
C ILE A 20 -12.34 -1.38 18.41
N ASN A 21 -13.53 -0.99 17.96
CA ASN A 21 -13.73 0.32 17.33
C ASN A 21 -13.47 1.49 18.30
N ALA A 22 -13.88 1.39 19.57
CA ALA A 22 -13.59 2.40 20.59
C ALA A 22 -12.09 2.47 20.86
N LEU A 23 -11.45 1.32 21.10
CA LEU A 23 -10.01 1.21 21.30
C LEU A 23 -9.22 1.77 20.09
N SER A 24 -9.66 1.50 18.87
CA SER A 24 -9.03 2.02 17.65
C SER A 24 -9.06 3.56 17.59
N LYS A 25 -10.12 4.20 18.08
CA LYS A 25 -10.18 5.66 18.17
C LYS A 25 -9.17 6.21 19.17
N GLU A 26 -9.03 5.57 20.33
CA GLU A 26 -8.02 5.96 21.34
C GLU A 26 -6.59 5.83 20.77
N TYR A 27 -6.32 4.75 20.02
CA TYR A 27 -5.03 4.60 19.35
C TYR A 27 -4.78 5.70 18.31
N LEU A 28 -5.81 6.06 17.52
CA LEU A 28 -5.70 7.13 16.53
C LEU A 28 -5.41 8.49 17.17
N GLU A 29 -5.99 8.78 18.33
CA GLU A 29 -5.68 10.00 19.10
C GLU A 29 -4.22 10.03 19.58
N LYS A 30 -3.72 8.89 20.10
CA LYS A 30 -2.31 8.75 20.52
C LYS A 30 -1.36 8.85 19.33
N ILE A 31 -1.74 8.29 18.19
CA ILE A 31 -1.00 8.38 16.93
C ILE A 31 -0.93 9.82 16.43
N ASP A 32 -2.05 10.55 16.46
CA ASP A 32 -2.09 11.95 16.04
C ASP A 32 -1.21 12.84 16.93
N ILE A 33 -1.15 12.59 18.25
CA ILE A 33 -0.22 13.27 19.18
C ILE A 33 1.23 12.97 18.80
N ALA A 34 1.59 11.69 18.63
CA ALA A 34 2.95 11.29 18.28
C ALA A 34 3.38 11.85 16.91
N ARG A 35 2.44 12.04 15.96
CA ARG A 35 2.73 12.71 14.68
C ARG A 35 3.03 14.19 14.86
N VAL A 36 2.33 14.89 15.74
CA VAL A 36 2.62 16.30 16.07
C VAL A 36 4.01 16.43 16.69
N ASP A 37 4.37 15.49 17.57
CA ASP A 37 5.70 15.41 18.22
C ASP A 37 6.80 14.94 17.25
N ARG A 38 6.45 14.55 16.00
CA ARG A 38 7.35 13.98 15.00
C ARG A 38 8.08 12.71 15.45
N ASP A 39 7.51 11.99 16.41
CA ASP A 39 8.04 10.70 16.87
C ASP A 39 7.52 9.57 15.97
N TYR A 40 8.08 9.49 14.76
CA TYR A 40 7.63 8.54 13.74
C TYR A 40 7.82 7.07 14.13
N HIS A 41 8.82 6.74 14.94
CA HIS A 41 9.00 5.38 15.45
C HIS A 41 7.88 4.99 16.41
N LYS A 42 7.48 5.89 17.30
CA LYS A 42 6.33 5.70 18.18
C LYS A 42 5.01 5.57 17.38
N VAL A 43 4.85 6.37 16.30
CA VAL A 43 3.70 6.24 15.41
C VAL A 43 3.61 4.84 14.82
N VAL A 44 4.71 4.29 14.30
CA VAL A 44 4.74 2.92 13.75
C VAL A 44 4.37 1.89 14.82
N THR A 45 4.96 1.98 16.00
CA THR A 45 4.66 1.07 17.12
C THR A 45 3.17 1.10 17.47
N LEU A 46 2.59 2.29 17.67
CA LEU A 46 1.16 2.45 17.97
C LEU A 46 0.25 1.92 16.85
N CYS A 47 0.64 2.12 15.59
CA CYS A 47 -0.10 1.59 14.45
C CYS A 47 -0.06 0.05 14.42
N CYS A 48 1.10 -0.56 14.62
CA CYS A 48 1.26 -2.02 14.67
C CYS A 48 0.43 -2.64 15.80
N ASP A 49 0.51 -2.07 17.01
CA ASP A 49 -0.28 -2.52 18.16
C ASP A 49 -1.77 -2.42 17.89
N CYS A 50 -2.22 -1.32 17.28
CA CYS A 50 -3.62 -1.13 16.90
C CYS A 50 -4.06 -2.17 15.87
N LEU A 51 -3.26 -2.41 14.82
CA LEU A 51 -3.57 -3.38 13.77
C LEU A 51 -3.62 -4.81 14.32
N GLU A 52 -2.74 -5.18 15.25
CA GLU A 52 -2.78 -6.46 15.93
C GLU A 52 -4.11 -6.68 16.66
N LYS A 53 -4.60 -5.68 17.39
CA LYS A 53 -5.91 -5.74 18.06
C LYS A 53 -7.08 -5.83 17.09
N GLN A 54 -6.94 -5.27 15.90
CA GLN A 54 -7.98 -5.24 14.86
C GLN A 54 -8.02 -6.50 13.99
N GLU A 55 -6.90 -7.27 13.88
CA GLU A 55 -6.72 -8.24 12.80
C GLU A 55 -7.80 -9.34 12.76
N ASP A 56 -8.15 -9.90 13.91
CA ASP A 56 -9.15 -10.98 13.96
C ASP A 56 -10.58 -10.48 14.20
N VAL A 57 -10.79 -9.17 14.36
CA VAL A 57 -12.09 -8.57 14.74
C VAL A 57 -12.66 -7.68 13.66
N LEU A 58 -11.83 -6.86 13.03
CA LEU A 58 -12.26 -5.90 12.01
C LEU A 58 -11.85 -6.36 10.63
N ALA A 59 -12.80 -6.36 9.69
CA ALA A 59 -12.49 -6.58 8.28
C ALA A 59 -11.61 -5.45 7.73
N ASP A 60 -10.80 -5.73 6.70
CA ASP A 60 -9.95 -4.73 6.04
C ASP A 60 -10.75 -3.61 5.33
N THR A 61 -12.07 -3.75 5.27
CA THR A 61 -13.00 -2.69 4.82
C THR A 61 -13.45 -1.75 5.95
N ASN A 62 -13.07 -2.01 7.21
CA ASN A 62 -13.41 -1.10 8.31
C ASN A 62 -12.64 0.23 8.14
N LEU A 63 -13.35 1.36 8.21
CA LEU A 63 -12.77 2.69 7.96
C LEU A 63 -11.67 3.07 8.96
N LEU A 64 -11.77 2.64 10.22
CA LEU A 64 -10.72 2.89 11.22
C LEU A 64 -9.47 2.08 10.89
N LYS A 65 -9.63 0.81 10.49
CA LYS A 65 -8.51 -0.05 10.06
C LYS A 65 -7.84 0.51 8.80
N LEU A 66 -8.63 0.96 7.82
CA LEU A 66 -8.11 1.62 6.61
C LEU A 66 -7.33 2.91 6.92
N ARG A 67 -7.80 3.70 7.91
CA ARG A 67 -7.07 4.88 8.37
C ARG A 67 -5.73 4.50 8.98
N VAL A 68 -5.68 3.45 9.81
CA VAL A 68 -4.41 2.96 10.38
C VAL A 68 -3.49 2.45 9.28
N PHE A 69 -3.95 1.67 8.30
CA PHE A 69 -3.13 1.26 7.14
C PHE A 69 -2.54 2.46 6.39
N SER A 70 -3.36 3.51 6.18
CA SER A 70 -2.90 4.73 5.51
C SER A 70 -1.76 5.41 6.25
N ILE A 71 -1.90 5.58 7.57
CA ILE A 71 -0.88 6.22 8.41
C ILE A 71 0.38 5.35 8.48
N THR A 72 0.22 4.04 8.69
CA THR A 72 1.34 3.10 8.75
C THR A 72 2.17 3.12 7.47
N SER A 73 1.50 3.02 6.31
CA SER A 73 2.18 3.07 5.01
C SER A 73 2.89 4.40 4.78
N GLU A 74 2.26 5.53 5.15
CA GLU A 74 2.84 6.87 5.02
C GLU A 74 4.12 7.02 5.86
N VAL A 75 4.04 6.66 7.14
CA VAL A 75 5.18 6.83 8.07
C VAL A 75 6.32 5.86 7.76
N LEU A 76 6.03 4.62 7.42
CA LEU A 76 7.05 3.65 6.97
C LEU A 76 7.73 4.11 5.68
N SER A 77 6.99 4.72 4.73
CA SER A 77 7.58 5.31 3.53
C SER A 77 8.48 6.49 3.86
N PHE A 78 8.10 7.33 4.82
CA PHE A 78 8.92 8.43 5.31
C PHE A 78 10.23 7.92 5.95
N LEU A 79 10.15 6.82 6.70
CA LEU A 79 11.31 6.14 7.29
C LEU A 79 12.11 5.27 6.29
N ARG A 80 11.76 5.33 4.99
CA ARG A 80 12.38 4.57 3.92
C ARG A 80 12.21 3.04 4.02
N ASN A 81 11.32 2.56 4.86
CA ASN A 81 10.94 1.15 4.93
C ASN A 81 9.84 0.82 3.91
N PHE A 82 10.16 0.94 2.62
CA PHE A 82 9.20 0.78 1.54
C PHE A 82 8.67 -0.66 1.40
N SER A 83 9.46 -1.64 1.77
CA SER A 83 9.05 -3.05 1.71
C SER A 83 7.82 -3.30 2.57
N GLU A 84 7.88 -2.89 3.83
CA GLU A 84 6.76 -3.03 4.77
C GLU A 84 5.62 -2.04 4.44
N ALA A 85 5.95 -0.80 4.09
CA ALA A 85 4.97 0.22 3.68
C ALA A 85 4.08 -0.27 2.53
N SER A 86 4.64 -0.99 1.56
CA SER A 86 3.93 -1.50 0.39
C SER A 86 2.84 -2.53 0.75
N VAL A 87 3.05 -3.32 1.80
CA VAL A 87 2.05 -4.28 2.30
C VAL A 87 0.80 -3.56 2.79
N TYR A 88 0.96 -2.54 3.64
CA TYR A 88 -0.17 -1.76 4.16
C TYR A 88 -0.82 -0.91 3.08
N ALA A 89 -0.04 -0.34 2.16
CA ALA A 89 -0.57 0.40 1.01
C ALA A 89 -1.47 -0.47 0.14
N ARG A 90 -1.09 -1.71 -0.12
CA ARG A 90 -1.90 -2.68 -0.89
C ARG A 90 -3.20 -3.01 -0.17
N ARG A 91 -3.14 -3.41 1.12
CA ARG A 91 -4.33 -3.70 1.93
C ARG A 91 -5.30 -2.51 1.97
N MET A 92 -4.78 -1.30 2.09
CA MET A 92 -5.57 -0.07 2.04
C MET A 92 -6.31 0.08 0.71
N VAL A 93 -5.63 -0.10 -0.44
CA VAL A 93 -6.26 0.00 -1.77
C VAL A 93 -7.30 -1.10 -1.98
N GLU A 94 -7.01 -2.33 -1.56
CA GLU A 94 -7.96 -3.44 -1.63
C GLU A 94 -9.24 -3.18 -0.82
N GLY A 95 -9.09 -2.63 0.38
CA GLY A 95 -10.22 -2.23 1.22
C GLY A 95 -11.07 -1.13 0.58
N TYR A 96 -10.44 -0.04 0.10
CA TYR A 96 -11.17 1.02 -0.60
C TYR A 96 -11.79 0.56 -1.92
N THR A 97 -11.17 -0.38 -2.64
CA THR A 97 -11.74 -0.93 -3.88
C THR A 97 -13.07 -1.65 -3.61
N LYS A 98 -13.25 -2.26 -2.43
CA LYS A 98 -14.50 -2.92 -2.03
C LYS A 98 -15.58 -1.95 -1.54
N LEU A 99 -15.20 -0.77 -1.07
CA LEU A 99 -16.10 0.22 -0.46
C LEU A 99 -16.52 1.33 -1.41
N CYS A 100 -15.62 1.73 -2.31
CA CYS A 100 -15.80 2.91 -3.13
C CYS A 100 -16.22 2.54 -4.56
N HIS A 101 -16.94 3.47 -5.20
CA HIS A 101 -17.15 3.40 -6.65
C HIS A 101 -15.78 3.44 -7.37
N PRO A 102 -15.59 2.71 -8.48
CA PRO A 102 -14.32 2.68 -9.22
C PRO A 102 -13.72 4.06 -9.57
N ASN A 103 -14.58 5.05 -9.84
CA ASN A 103 -14.19 6.43 -10.12
C ASN A 103 -14.31 7.33 -8.87
N ASN A 104 -13.90 6.85 -7.71
CA ASN A 104 -13.91 7.64 -6.48
C ASN A 104 -12.55 8.29 -6.25
N ALA A 105 -12.53 9.60 -5.96
CA ALA A 105 -11.31 10.36 -5.73
C ALA A 105 -10.45 9.80 -4.57
N LEU A 106 -11.08 9.36 -3.48
CA LEU A 106 -10.37 8.76 -2.34
C LEU A 106 -9.64 7.47 -2.75
N LEU A 107 -10.29 6.60 -3.55
CA LEU A 107 -9.66 5.41 -4.11
C LEU A 107 -8.51 5.79 -5.05
N GLY A 108 -8.69 6.82 -5.89
CA GLY A 108 -7.63 7.33 -6.77
C GLY A 108 -6.39 7.78 -5.99
N MET A 109 -6.59 8.57 -4.93
CA MET A 109 -5.51 9.07 -4.07
C MET A 109 -4.81 7.93 -3.30
N ALA A 110 -5.57 6.97 -2.77
CA ALA A 110 -5.02 5.80 -2.09
C ALA A 110 -4.18 4.95 -3.06
N THR A 111 -4.68 4.75 -4.28
CA THR A 111 -4.00 4.00 -5.34
C THR A 111 -2.72 4.69 -5.80
N MET A 112 -2.73 6.03 -5.93
CA MET A 112 -1.54 6.83 -6.24
C MET A 112 -0.45 6.62 -5.18
N ARG A 113 -0.79 6.77 -3.89
CA ARG A 113 0.17 6.56 -2.80
C ARG A 113 0.75 5.15 -2.81
N ALA A 114 -0.06 4.13 -3.04
CA ALA A 114 0.42 2.77 -3.17
C ALA A 114 1.40 2.62 -4.35
N GLY A 115 1.10 3.24 -5.48
CA GLY A 115 1.99 3.25 -6.66
C GLY A 115 3.35 3.84 -6.35
N VAL A 116 3.38 5.01 -5.73
CA VAL A 116 4.61 5.70 -5.34
C VAL A 116 5.41 4.86 -4.32
N THR A 117 4.74 4.29 -3.32
CA THR A 117 5.40 3.45 -2.31
C THR A 117 6.05 2.20 -2.93
N HIS A 118 5.36 1.50 -3.84
CA HIS A 118 5.92 0.34 -4.54
C HIS A 118 7.08 0.73 -5.44
N TRP A 119 6.94 1.84 -6.19
CA TRP A 119 8.00 2.34 -7.06
C TRP A 119 9.28 2.67 -6.30
N HIS A 120 9.18 3.47 -5.23
CA HIS A 120 10.33 3.79 -4.37
C HIS A 120 10.91 2.56 -3.65
N GLY A 121 10.12 1.52 -3.45
CA GLY A 121 10.56 0.22 -2.93
C GLY A 121 11.22 -0.70 -3.96
N GLY A 122 11.45 -0.22 -5.19
CA GLY A 122 12.04 -1.01 -6.28
C GLY A 122 11.07 -2.00 -6.94
N GLN A 123 9.80 -2.02 -6.53
CA GLN A 123 8.76 -2.86 -7.12
C GLN A 123 8.12 -2.12 -8.31
N ILE A 124 8.92 -1.81 -9.33
CA ILE A 124 8.58 -0.87 -10.41
C ILE A 124 7.34 -1.32 -11.18
N GLU A 125 7.22 -2.62 -11.51
CA GLU A 125 6.05 -3.14 -12.23
C GLU A 125 4.75 -2.98 -11.44
N ALA A 126 4.77 -3.28 -10.14
CA ALA A 126 3.61 -3.09 -9.26
C ALA A 126 3.29 -1.60 -9.10
N GLY A 127 4.32 -0.77 -8.91
CA GLY A 127 4.21 0.69 -8.82
C GLY A 127 3.57 1.28 -10.07
N HIS A 128 4.06 0.90 -11.26
CA HIS A 128 3.51 1.34 -12.54
C HIS A 128 2.03 0.96 -12.72
N LYS A 129 1.65 -0.27 -12.37
CA LYS A 129 0.24 -0.71 -12.42
C LYS A 129 -0.68 0.16 -11.55
N PHE A 130 -0.26 0.46 -10.32
CA PHE A 130 -1.01 1.34 -9.43
C PHE A 130 -1.05 2.78 -9.94
N ILE A 131 0.06 3.33 -10.46
CA ILE A 131 0.14 4.68 -11.03
C ILE A 131 -0.81 4.82 -12.23
N CYS A 132 -0.81 3.84 -13.15
CA CYS A 132 -1.73 3.82 -14.29
C CYS A 132 -3.20 3.78 -13.84
N LYS A 133 -3.54 2.94 -12.85
CA LYS A 133 -4.90 2.86 -12.29
C LYS A 133 -5.30 4.18 -11.63
N ALA A 134 -4.43 4.78 -10.83
CA ALA A 134 -4.67 6.06 -10.19
C ALA A 134 -4.87 7.18 -11.21
N TYR A 135 -4.04 7.23 -12.25
CA TYR A 135 -4.17 8.19 -13.35
C TYR A 135 -5.55 8.10 -14.01
N GLY A 136 -6.01 6.89 -14.35
CA GLY A 136 -7.35 6.70 -14.92
C GLY A 136 -8.47 7.24 -14.03
N ILE A 137 -8.40 6.98 -12.71
CA ILE A 137 -9.39 7.47 -11.76
C ILE A 137 -9.33 9.00 -11.62
N LEU A 138 -8.13 9.56 -11.47
CA LEU A 138 -7.96 10.99 -11.23
C LEU A 138 -8.19 11.83 -12.49
N MET A 139 -7.98 11.29 -13.67
CA MET A 139 -8.43 11.89 -14.92
C MET A 139 -9.93 12.16 -14.94
N VAL A 140 -10.73 11.22 -14.44
CA VAL A 140 -12.20 11.35 -14.38
C VAL A 140 -12.64 12.28 -13.25
N THR A 141 -12.00 12.21 -12.07
CA THR A 141 -12.45 12.94 -10.88
C THR A 141 -11.91 14.36 -10.78
N HIS A 142 -10.71 14.62 -11.28
CA HIS A 142 -10.01 15.91 -11.18
C HIS A 142 -9.79 16.58 -12.55
N GLY A 143 -9.82 15.80 -13.62
CA GLY A 143 -9.57 16.27 -14.98
C GLY A 143 -8.08 16.35 -15.35
N PRO A 144 -7.78 16.53 -16.66
CA PRO A 144 -6.40 16.48 -17.19
C PRO A 144 -5.52 17.65 -16.74
N ASN A 145 -6.13 18.79 -16.40
CA ASN A 145 -5.39 20.00 -16.05
C ASN A 145 -5.04 20.12 -14.57
N HIS A 146 -5.54 19.22 -13.72
CA HIS A 146 -5.25 19.25 -12.30
C HIS A 146 -3.80 18.86 -12.02
N ALA A 147 -3.14 19.53 -11.08
CA ALA A 147 -1.72 19.32 -10.77
C ALA A 147 -1.41 17.83 -10.47
N ILE A 148 -2.22 17.19 -9.62
CA ILE A 148 -2.04 15.78 -9.28
C ILE A 148 -2.12 14.86 -10.50
N THR A 149 -3.02 15.15 -11.45
CA THR A 149 -3.16 14.35 -12.67
C THR A 149 -1.93 14.49 -13.57
N LYS A 150 -1.38 15.70 -13.70
CA LYS A 150 -0.14 15.96 -14.45
C LYS A 150 1.07 15.29 -13.79
N ASP A 151 1.16 15.34 -12.46
CA ASP A 151 2.23 14.66 -11.73
C ASP A 151 2.17 13.14 -11.97
N LEU A 152 0.96 12.54 -11.92
CA LEU A 152 0.78 11.12 -12.21
C LEU A 152 1.12 10.75 -13.67
N GLU A 153 0.83 11.63 -14.62
CA GLU A 153 1.24 11.44 -16.02
C GLU A 153 2.76 11.38 -16.16
N SER A 154 3.47 12.27 -15.49
CA SER A 154 4.93 12.27 -15.45
C SER A 154 5.49 10.99 -14.79
N MET A 155 4.92 10.58 -13.65
CA MET A 155 5.31 9.34 -12.96
C MET A 155 5.04 8.10 -13.80
N ARG A 156 3.92 8.06 -14.53
CA ARG A 156 3.58 6.98 -15.45
C ARG A 156 4.63 6.84 -16.56
N THR A 157 5.00 7.94 -17.17
CA THR A 157 6.01 7.97 -18.23
C THR A 157 7.37 7.52 -17.70
N GLN A 158 7.75 8.00 -16.52
CA GLN A 158 9.04 7.64 -15.90
C GLN A 158 9.09 6.14 -15.56
N THR A 159 8.07 5.61 -14.90
CA THR A 159 8.01 4.18 -14.54
C THR A 159 7.94 3.28 -15.79
N GLU A 160 7.32 3.73 -16.88
CA GLU A 160 7.31 3.00 -18.15
C GLU A 160 8.70 2.92 -18.78
N LEU A 161 9.46 4.01 -18.75
CA LEU A 161 10.85 4.04 -19.22
C LEU A 161 11.75 3.11 -18.39
N GLU A 162 11.64 3.16 -17.06
CA GLU A 162 12.38 2.29 -16.17
C GLU A 162 12.07 0.80 -16.45
N LEU A 163 10.79 0.45 -16.66
CA LEU A 163 10.39 -0.92 -17.00
C LEU A 163 10.98 -1.39 -18.35
N LYS A 164 11.07 -0.51 -19.34
CA LYS A 164 11.73 -0.83 -20.61
C LYS A 164 13.21 -1.11 -20.41
N MET A 165 13.90 -0.26 -19.68
CA MET A 165 15.33 -0.44 -19.38
C MET A 165 15.59 -1.78 -18.69
N PHE A 166 14.80 -2.13 -17.66
CA PHE A 166 14.93 -3.42 -16.99
C PHE A 166 14.72 -4.63 -17.91
N LYS A 167 13.72 -4.58 -18.78
CA LYS A 167 13.45 -5.66 -19.74
C LYS A 167 14.55 -5.81 -20.80
N ASP A 168 15.12 -4.71 -21.22
CA ASP A 168 16.21 -4.72 -22.19
C ASP A 168 17.51 -5.22 -21.57
N ASP A 169 17.82 -4.86 -20.33
CA ASP A 169 18.95 -5.38 -19.57
C ASP A 169 18.79 -6.88 -19.26
N GLU A 170 17.59 -7.33 -18.89
CA GLU A 170 17.31 -8.75 -18.66
C GLU A 170 17.49 -9.58 -19.92
N LYS A 171 16.99 -9.11 -21.07
CA LYS A 171 17.21 -9.77 -22.36
C LYS A 171 18.68 -9.83 -22.74
N LYS A 172 19.42 -8.74 -22.52
CA LYS A 172 20.86 -8.68 -22.80
C LYS A 172 21.62 -9.66 -21.91
N TYR A 173 21.29 -9.73 -20.62
CA TYR A 173 21.90 -10.69 -19.69
C TYR A 173 21.62 -12.14 -20.11
N GLN A 174 20.37 -12.44 -20.48
CA GLN A 174 19.98 -13.77 -20.94
C GLN A 174 20.74 -14.17 -22.21
N SER A 175 20.83 -13.27 -23.19
CA SER A 175 21.59 -13.50 -24.42
C SER A 175 23.08 -13.77 -24.15
N MET A 176 23.68 -13.01 -23.22
CA MET A 176 25.09 -13.23 -22.84
C MET A 176 25.29 -14.58 -22.14
N ARG A 177 24.37 -14.99 -21.31
CA ARG A 177 24.38 -16.30 -20.62
C ARG A 177 24.27 -17.45 -21.62
N ASP A 178 23.32 -17.33 -22.55
CA ASP A 178 23.09 -18.37 -23.56
C ASP A 178 24.33 -18.53 -24.48
N ALA A 179 24.93 -17.41 -24.91
CA ALA A 179 26.17 -17.43 -25.66
C ALA A 179 27.37 -18.06 -24.89
N ALA A 180 27.46 -17.83 -23.59
CA ALA A 180 28.47 -18.43 -22.73
C ALA A 180 28.29 -19.95 -22.58
N LEU A 181 27.05 -20.45 -22.58
CA LEU A 181 26.74 -21.87 -22.51
C LEU A 181 27.05 -22.60 -23.84
N GLU A 182 26.87 -21.94 -25.00
CA GLU A 182 27.23 -22.50 -26.31
C GLU A 182 28.74 -22.67 -26.52
N ILE A 183 29.57 -21.86 -25.85
CA ILE A 183 31.02 -21.95 -25.92
C ILE A 183 31.58 -23.13 -25.08
N THR A 184 30.77 -23.67 -24.16
CA THR A 184 31.20 -24.70 -23.18
C THR A 184 30.88 -26.12 -23.64
N VAL A 185 30.30 -26.30 -24.81
CA VAL A 185 30.00 -27.59 -25.47
C VAL A 185 30.97 -27.81 -26.64
#